data_baab1df8faaef713e8a000732fdfc8b1
#
_entry.id   baab1df8faaef713e8a000732fdfc8b1
#
_cell.length_a   1.000
_cell.length_b   1.000
_cell.length_c   1.000
_cell.angle_alpha   90.00
_cell.angle_beta   90.00
_cell.angle_gamma   90.00
#
_symmetry.space_group_name_H-M   'P 1'
#
loop_
_entity.id
_entity.type
_entity.pdbx_description
1 polymer ?
#
loop_
_entity_poly.entity_id
_entity_poly.type
_entity_poly.pdbx_seq_one_letter_code
_entity_poly.pdbx_strand_id
1 'polypeptide(L)'
;MQTISLLGATGSIGRSAVDVIRRHPERWRVKSVAGGSRIPELVEAVRATHAKQAAVADPAKLGALRAALDAADCHDVEALAGADAVEALAADPETDAVLQAIVGAAGVAPTFAAARTGKRLMLANKESVVCGGALLMKTVAECGAELFPVDSEHSAVFQCLAAADPNARSRSRIILTASGGPFRGRKTLEGITPAMAVKHPKWSMGRKISVDSATLMNKGLEVIEASWLFDFPEDRIDVVVHPESVIHSMVAFEDGAVMAELGDPDTVSYTHLTLPT
;
A
#
# COMPACT_ATOMS: atom_id res chain seq x y z
N MET A 1 2.82 -12.86 -18.47
CA MET A 1 3.34 -13.00 -17.09
C MET A 1 4.17 -11.76 -16.80
N GLN A 2 3.80 -10.98 -15.79
CA GLN A 2 4.50 -9.74 -15.38
C GLN A 2 5.53 -10.04 -14.28
N THR A 3 6.66 -9.35 -14.31
CA THR A 3 7.70 -9.48 -13.28
C THR A 3 7.55 -8.35 -12.24
N ILE A 4 7.58 -8.71 -10.95
CA ILE A 4 7.29 -7.77 -9.86
C ILE A 4 8.36 -7.78 -8.76
N SER A 5 8.64 -6.60 -8.18
CA SER A 5 9.36 -6.42 -6.92
C SER A 5 8.36 -6.19 -5.78
N LEU A 6 8.48 -6.93 -4.67
CA LEU A 6 7.64 -6.79 -3.48
C LEU A 6 8.42 -6.09 -2.36
N LEU A 7 8.18 -4.81 -2.16
CA LEU A 7 8.82 -4.03 -1.10
C LEU A 7 7.91 -3.97 0.13
N GLY A 8 8.41 -4.45 1.26
CA GLY A 8 7.61 -4.65 2.47
C GLY A 8 6.91 -6.01 2.53
N ALA A 9 7.49 -7.04 1.90
CA ALA A 9 6.92 -8.39 1.76
C ALA A 9 6.53 -9.05 3.09
N THR A 10 7.15 -8.66 4.19
CA THR A 10 6.86 -9.21 5.53
C THR A 10 5.70 -8.50 6.25
N GLY A 11 5.20 -7.37 5.73
CA GLY A 11 4.04 -6.63 6.24
C GLY A 11 2.72 -7.35 5.99
N SER A 12 1.60 -6.80 6.48
CA SER A 12 0.25 -7.35 6.22
C SER A 12 -0.06 -7.39 4.73
N ILE A 13 0.07 -6.25 4.05
CA ILE A 13 -0.16 -6.12 2.60
C ILE A 13 0.80 -7.01 1.81
N GLY A 14 2.10 -7.03 2.18
CA GLY A 14 3.08 -7.89 1.51
C GLY A 14 2.73 -9.38 1.61
N ARG A 15 2.29 -9.87 2.77
CA ARG A 15 1.84 -11.26 2.94
C ARG A 15 0.59 -11.57 2.12
N SER A 16 -0.39 -10.67 2.11
CA SER A 16 -1.58 -10.82 1.26
C SER A 16 -1.20 -10.86 -0.22
N ALA A 17 -0.27 -10.02 -0.66
CA ALA A 17 0.25 -10.04 -2.03
C ALA A 17 0.96 -11.36 -2.38
N VAL A 18 1.77 -11.89 -1.47
CA VAL A 18 2.40 -13.22 -1.63
C VAL A 18 1.35 -14.30 -1.79
N ASP A 19 0.27 -14.28 -1.00
CA ASP A 19 -0.82 -15.26 -1.12
C ASP A 19 -1.54 -15.16 -2.47
N VAL A 20 -1.87 -13.95 -2.92
CA VAL A 20 -2.48 -13.73 -4.24
C VAL A 20 -1.58 -14.22 -5.37
N ILE A 21 -0.29 -13.87 -5.34
CA ILE A 21 0.68 -14.27 -6.37
C ILE A 21 0.80 -15.80 -6.44
N ARG A 22 0.82 -16.49 -5.29
CA ARG A 22 0.85 -17.96 -5.23
C ARG A 22 -0.39 -18.61 -5.85
N ARG A 23 -1.54 -17.94 -5.79
CA ARG A 23 -2.79 -18.42 -6.41
C ARG A 23 -2.85 -18.13 -7.90
N HIS A 24 -2.04 -17.21 -8.41
CA HIS A 24 -2.00 -16.78 -9.81
C HIS A 24 -0.58 -16.81 -10.40
N PRO A 25 0.10 -17.97 -10.36
CA PRO A 25 1.48 -18.10 -10.80
C PRO A 25 1.65 -17.86 -12.31
N GLU A 26 0.57 -17.96 -13.07
CA GLU A 26 0.54 -17.69 -14.51
C GLU A 26 0.60 -16.18 -14.85
N ARG A 27 0.25 -15.33 -13.88
CA ARG A 27 0.20 -13.86 -14.04
C ARG A 27 1.49 -13.19 -13.60
N TRP A 28 2.06 -13.65 -12.49
CA TRP A 28 3.13 -12.96 -11.79
C TRP A 28 4.37 -13.82 -11.61
N ARG A 29 5.52 -13.20 -11.82
CA ARG A 29 6.83 -13.72 -11.42
C ARG A 29 7.48 -12.72 -10.46
N VAL A 30 7.76 -13.13 -9.24
CA VAL A 30 8.47 -12.28 -8.28
C VAL A 30 9.96 -12.36 -8.56
N LYS A 31 10.60 -11.21 -8.85
CA LYS A 31 12.04 -11.11 -9.00
C LYS A 31 12.71 -10.88 -7.64
N SER A 32 12.18 -9.93 -6.87
CA SER A 32 12.78 -9.52 -5.62
C SER A 32 11.76 -9.31 -4.52
N VAL A 33 12.19 -9.54 -3.27
CA VAL A 33 11.43 -9.24 -2.06
C VAL A 33 12.28 -8.40 -1.11
N ALA A 34 11.66 -7.41 -0.45
CA ALA A 34 12.36 -6.63 0.57
C ALA A 34 11.55 -6.61 1.88
N GLY A 35 12.26 -6.59 3.00
CA GLY A 35 11.68 -6.51 4.34
C GLY A 35 12.53 -5.67 5.29
N GLY A 36 11.96 -5.31 6.44
CA GLY A 36 12.68 -4.53 7.47
C GLY A 36 13.67 -5.40 8.25
N SER A 37 13.18 -6.09 9.28
CA SER A 37 14.04 -6.82 10.24
C SER A 37 13.60 -8.26 10.48
N ARG A 38 12.47 -8.68 9.94
CA ARG A 38 11.88 -10.02 10.15
C ARG A 38 12.42 -10.99 9.10
N ILE A 39 13.61 -11.57 9.39
CA ILE A 39 14.32 -12.45 8.46
C ILE A 39 13.56 -13.76 8.22
N PRO A 40 13.01 -14.47 9.23
CA PRO A 40 12.26 -15.69 8.97
C PRO A 40 11.09 -15.50 7.99
N GLU A 41 10.30 -14.44 8.17
CA GLU A 41 9.17 -14.13 7.28
C GLU A 41 9.63 -13.69 5.90
N LEU A 42 10.80 -13.06 5.78
CA LEU A 42 11.37 -12.69 4.49
C LEU A 42 11.81 -13.93 3.71
N VAL A 43 12.45 -14.89 4.37
CA VAL A 43 12.85 -16.18 3.78
C VAL A 43 11.60 -16.99 3.39
N GLU A 44 10.54 -16.96 4.20
CA GLU A 44 9.26 -17.58 3.84
C GLU A 44 8.69 -16.96 2.55
N ALA A 45 8.72 -15.61 2.43
CA ALA A 45 8.28 -14.93 1.21
C ALA A 45 9.13 -15.33 -0.01
N VAL A 46 10.46 -15.45 0.14
CA VAL A 46 11.36 -15.96 -0.91
C VAL A 46 10.94 -17.35 -1.38
N ARG A 47 10.77 -18.29 -0.45
CA ARG A 47 10.36 -19.67 -0.76
C ARG A 47 9.00 -19.74 -1.43
N ALA A 48 8.06 -18.94 -0.92
CA ALA A 48 6.68 -18.92 -1.41
C ALA A 48 6.56 -18.36 -2.83
N THR A 49 7.46 -17.46 -3.22
CA THR A 49 7.41 -16.75 -4.50
C THR A 49 8.52 -17.13 -5.47
N HIS A 50 9.48 -17.93 -5.02
CA HIS A 50 10.71 -18.27 -5.77
C HIS A 50 11.52 -17.05 -6.22
N ALA A 51 11.48 -15.97 -5.40
CA ALA A 51 12.22 -14.74 -5.67
C ALA A 51 13.72 -15.00 -5.77
N LYS A 52 14.41 -14.26 -6.64
CA LYS A 52 15.85 -14.41 -6.89
C LYS A 52 16.70 -13.43 -6.10
N GLN A 53 16.08 -12.41 -5.51
CA GLN A 53 16.75 -11.40 -4.70
C GLN A 53 15.95 -11.15 -3.42
N ALA A 54 16.65 -11.02 -2.29
CA ALA A 54 16.06 -10.69 -1.01
C ALA A 54 16.85 -9.58 -0.31
N ALA A 55 16.19 -8.50 0.09
CA ALA A 55 16.82 -7.37 0.76
C ALA A 55 16.27 -7.14 2.18
N VAL A 56 17.17 -6.92 3.14
CA VAL A 56 16.82 -6.37 4.46
C VAL A 56 17.22 -4.90 4.54
N ALA A 57 16.36 -4.07 5.16
CA ALA A 57 16.66 -2.64 5.28
C ALA A 57 17.86 -2.33 6.19
N ASP A 58 18.13 -3.17 7.19
CA ASP A 58 19.25 -3.01 8.12
C ASP A 58 20.52 -3.70 7.58
N PRO A 59 21.58 -2.95 7.23
CA PRO A 59 22.82 -3.52 6.72
C PRO A 59 23.49 -4.52 7.68
N ALA A 60 23.32 -4.34 8.99
CA ALA A 60 23.90 -5.23 10.00
C ALA A 60 23.28 -6.65 9.95
N LYS A 61 22.13 -6.82 9.29
CA LYS A 61 21.43 -8.10 9.17
C LYS A 61 21.76 -8.90 7.91
N LEU A 62 22.66 -8.42 7.04
CA LEU A 62 23.04 -9.14 5.82
C LEU A 62 23.56 -10.55 6.10
N GLY A 63 24.45 -10.70 7.08
CA GLY A 63 24.98 -12.01 7.46
C GLY A 63 23.91 -12.97 7.96
N ALA A 64 22.97 -12.47 8.77
CA ALA A 64 21.84 -13.26 9.26
C ALA A 64 20.87 -13.65 8.14
N LEU A 65 20.63 -12.76 7.15
CA LEU A 65 19.84 -13.10 5.98
C LEU A 65 20.46 -14.21 5.14
N ARG A 66 21.77 -14.10 4.85
CA ARG A 66 22.52 -15.15 4.11
C ARG A 66 22.41 -16.50 4.80
N ALA A 67 22.73 -16.55 6.09
CA ALA A 67 22.64 -17.78 6.87
C ALA A 67 21.22 -18.38 6.89
N ALA A 68 20.17 -17.54 6.93
CA ALA A 68 18.79 -18.01 6.92
C ALA A 68 18.36 -18.51 5.53
N LEU A 69 18.84 -17.91 4.45
CA LEU A 69 18.60 -18.38 3.08
C LEU A 69 19.30 -19.71 2.84
N ASP A 70 20.56 -19.85 3.28
CA ASP A 70 21.32 -21.10 3.17
C ASP A 70 20.65 -22.23 3.97
N ALA A 71 20.19 -21.95 5.19
CA ALA A 71 19.46 -22.93 6.02
C ALA A 71 18.10 -23.35 5.43
N ALA A 72 17.55 -22.56 4.50
CA ALA A 72 16.30 -22.81 3.80
C ALA A 72 16.49 -23.37 2.38
N ASP A 73 17.73 -23.81 2.03
CA ASP A 73 18.11 -24.31 0.71
C ASP A 73 17.83 -23.30 -0.44
N CYS A 74 17.94 -22.00 -0.14
CA CYS A 74 17.76 -20.90 -1.09
C CYS A 74 19.13 -20.34 -1.56
N HIS A 75 20.03 -21.21 -1.97
CA HIS A 75 21.42 -20.86 -2.31
C HIS A 75 21.58 -20.00 -3.57
N ASP A 76 20.57 -19.99 -4.45
CA ASP A 76 20.53 -19.22 -5.69
C ASP A 76 19.90 -17.82 -5.51
N VAL A 77 19.59 -17.44 -4.26
CA VAL A 77 18.99 -16.15 -3.93
C VAL A 77 20.06 -15.15 -3.52
N GLU A 78 20.14 -14.04 -4.23
CA GLU A 78 21.01 -12.94 -3.89
C GLU A 78 20.54 -12.21 -2.63
N ALA A 79 21.38 -12.22 -1.57
CA ALA A 79 21.08 -11.51 -0.32
C ALA A 79 21.66 -10.10 -0.35
N LEU A 80 20.81 -9.09 -0.19
CA LEU A 80 21.10 -7.67 -0.22
C LEU A 80 20.74 -7.00 1.11
N ALA A 81 21.33 -5.84 1.40
CA ALA A 81 20.99 -5.08 2.60
C ALA A 81 21.22 -3.58 2.44
N GLY A 82 20.49 -2.79 3.22
CA GLY A 82 20.57 -1.34 3.25
C GLY A 82 19.50 -0.64 2.42
N ALA A 83 19.35 0.65 2.67
CA ALA A 83 18.35 1.49 1.98
C ALA A 83 18.61 1.53 0.46
N ASP A 84 19.88 1.70 0.06
CA ASP A 84 20.28 1.76 -1.35
C ASP A 84 19.92 0.46 -2.09
N ALA A 85 20.06 -0.70 -1.43
CA ALA A 85 19.67 -1.98 -2.01
C ALA A 85 18.16 -2.04 -2.23
N VAL A 86 17.35 -1.57 -1.28
CA VAL A 86 15.89 -1.53 -1.41
C VAL A 86 15.46 -0.58 -2.53
N GLU A 87 16.11 0.58 -2.66
CA GLU A 87 15.87 1.53 -3.75
C GLU A 87 16.26 0.93 -5.11
N ALA A 88 17.39 0.22 -5.18
CA ALA A 88 17.80 -0.48 -6.40
C ALA A 88 16.78 -1.53 -6.85
N LEU A 89 16.21 -2.31 -5.91
CA LEU A 89 15.13 -3.25 -6.21
C LEU A 89 13.84 -2.56 -6.71
N ALA A 90 13.54 -1.35 -6.21
CA ALA A 90 12.43 -0.55 -6.70
C ALA A 90 12.66 -0.05 -8.14
N ALA A 91 13.89 0.30 -8.46
CA ALA A 91 14.29 0.83 -9.76
C ALA A 91 14.71 -0.25 -10.78
N ASP A 92 14.69 -1.52 -10.42
CA ASP A 92 15.20 -2.61 -11.25
C ASP A 92 14.54 -2.64 -12.64
N PRO A 93 15.30 -2.44 -13.73
CA PRO A 93 14.72 -2.34 -15.08
C PRO A 93 14.13 -3.64 -15.60
N GLU A 94 14.43 -4.77 -14.98
CA GLU A 94 13.90 -6.08 -15.37
C GLU A 94 12.54 -6.40 -14.69
N THR A 95 11.96 -5.45 -13.95
CA THR A 95 10.62 -5.60 -13.36
C THR A 95 9.62 -4.70 -14.07
N ASP A 96 8.44 -5.24 -14.33
CA ASP A 96 7.31 -4.53 -14.95
C ASP A 96 6.51 -3.73 -13.91
N ALA A 97 6.56 -4.19 -12.66
CA ALA A 97 5.76 -3.63 -11.58
C ALA A 97 6.50 -3.63 -10.22
N VAL A 98 6.11 -2.71 -9.36
CA VAL A 98 6.55 -2.65 -7.96
C VAL A 98 5.33 -2.59 -7.05
N LEU A 99 5.22 -3.49 -6.09
CA LEU A 99 4.35 -3.31 -4.94
C LEU A 99 5.14 -2.63 -3.81
N GLN A 100 4.77 -1.39 -3.49
CA GLN A 100 5.41 -0.61 -2.43
C GLN A 100 4.55 -0.63 -1.17
N ALA A 101 4.92 -1.49 -0.22
CA ALA A 101 4.21 -1.70 1.06
C ALA A 101 5.13 -1.50 2.28
N ILE A 102 6.22 -0.75 2.13
CA ILE A 102 7.06 -0.32 3.25
C ILE A 102 6.31 0.76 4.04
N VAL A 103 6.21 0.60 5.34
CA VAL A 103 5.48 1.52 6.22
C VAL A 103 6.33 2.74 6.60
N GLY A 104 5.73 3.92 6.64
CA GLY A 104 6.36 5.15 7.11
C GLY A 104 7.31 5.80 6.10
N ALA A 105 8.12 6.74 6.57
CA ALA A 105 9.02 7.54 5.74
C ALA A 105 10.09 6.72 4.99
N ALA A 106 10.42 5.52 5.49
CA ALA A 106 11.35 4.61 4.80
C ALA A 106 10.85 4.15 3.42
N GLY A 107 9.55 4.26 3.14
CA GLY A 107 8.95 3.98 1.84
C GLY A 107 9.11 5.09 0.80
N VAL A 108 9.44 6.32 1.21
CA VAL A 108 9.44 7.49 0.32
C VAL A 108 10.49 7.35 -0.80
N ALA A 109 11.74 7.11 -0.46
CA ALA A 109 12.82 7.00 -1.44
C ALA A 109 12.61 5.85 -2.44
N PRO A 110 12.27 4.61 -2.02
CA PRO A 110 11.92 3.55 -2.95
C PRO A 110 10.69 3.86 -3.84
N THR A 111 9.70 4.61 -3.34
CA THR A 111 8.55 5.04 -4.15
C THR A 111 9.01 5.95 -5.29
N PHE A 112 9.85 6.94 -5.00
CA PHE A 112 10.41 7.80 -6.05
C PHE A 112 11.32 7.03 -7.01
N ALA A 113 12.11 6.08 -6.51
CA ALA A 113 12.96 5.23 -7.33
C ALA A 113 12.11 4.42 -8.34
N ALA A 114 11.02 3.81 -7.88
CA ALA A 114 10.08 3.11 -8.76
C ALA A 114 9.40 4.06 -9.76
N ALA A 115 8.88 5.21 -9.31
CA ALA A 115 8.19 6.17 -10.17
C ALA A 115 9.07 6.67 -11.31
N ARG A 116 10.36 6.92 -11.05
CA ARG A 116 11.33 7.37 -12.08
C ARG A 116 11.57 6.36 -13.20
N THR A 117 11.21 5.11 -13.03
CA THR A 117 11.40 4.07 -14.05
C THR A 117 10.22 3.93 -15.01
N GLY A 118 9.15 4.68 -14.82
CA GLY A 118 7.98 4.65 -15.72
C GLY A 118 7.15 3.36 -15.66
N LYS A 119 7.37 2.51 -14.64
CA LYS A 119 6.66 1.23 -14.50
C LYS A 119 5.39 1.33 -13.67
N ARG A 120 4.67 0.22 -13.60
CA ARG A 120 3.49 0.09 -12.73
C ARG A 120 3.91 0.14 -11.26
N LEU A 121 3.38 1.10 -10.51
CA LEU A 121 3.61 1.30 -9.08
C LEU A 121 2.32 1.08 -8.30
N MET A 122 2.18 -0.08 -7.67
CA MET A 122 1.10 -0.38 -6.72
C MET A 122 1.51 0.13 -5.35
N LEU A 123 0.92 1.25 -4.93
CA LEU A 123 1.35 2.01 -3.77
C LEU A 123 0.43 1.82 -2.57
N ALA A 124 0.96 1.20 -1.52
CA ALA A 124 0.32 1.04 -0.22
C ALA A 124 0.93 1.96 0.87
N ASN A 125 1.96 2.75 0.53
CA ASN A 125 2.62 3.69 1.43
C ASN A 125 2.04 5.09 1.24
N LYS A 126 1.06 5.45 2.06
CA LYS A 126 0.43 6.79 2.02
C LYS A 126 1.39 7.92 2.37
N GLU A 127 2.40 7.64 3.19
CA GLU A 127 3.40 8.63 3.57
C GLU A 127 4.19 9.15 2.37
N SER A 128 4.40 8.33 1.34
CA SER A 128 5.05 8.76 0.10
C SER A 128 4.23 9.81 -0.66
N VAL A 129 2.91 9.67 -0.69
CA VAL A 129 2.01 10.65 -1.32
C VAL A 129 1.91 11.91 -0.46
N VAL A 130 1.69 11.75 0.85
CA VAL A 130 1.55 12.87 1.79
C VAL A 130 2.82 13.74 1.84
N CYS A 131 4.00 13.10 1.90
CA CYS A 131 5.28 13.83 1.95
C CYS A 131 5.77 14.27 0.57
N GLY A 132 5.51 13.47 -0.46
CA GLY A 132 5.96 13.74 -1.83
C GLY A 132 5.07 14.72 -2.58
N GLY A 133 3.77 14.68 -2.32
CA GLY A 133 2.78 15.61 -2.87
C GLY A 133 2.98 15.90 -4.36
N ALA A 134 3.04 17.18 -4.68
CA ALA A 134 3.25 17.65 -6.06
C ALA A 134 4.52 17.08 -6.72
N LEU A 135 5.59 16.87 -5.95
CA LEU A 135 6.84 16.35 -6.50
C LEU A 135 6.69 14.89 -6.96
N LEU A 136 6.00 14.06 -6.17
CA LEU A 136 5.73 12.67 -6.55
C LEU A 136 4.81 12.59 -7.77
N MET A 137 3.71 13.33 -7.77
CA MET A 137 2.75 13.34 -8.88
C MET A 137 3.39 13.84 -10.17
N LYS A 138 4.24 14.89 -10.07
CA LYS A 138 5.04 15.36 -11.19
C LYS A 138 5.99 14.29 -11.72
N THR A 139 6.71 13.59 -10.82
CA THR A 139 7.62 12.50 -11.20
C THR A 139 6.87 11.36 -11.90
N VAL A 140 5.71 10.98 -11.39
CA VAL A 140 4.85 9.94 -11.99
C VAL A 140 4.46 10.35 -13.42
N ALA A 141 4.00 11.59 -13.61
CA ALA A 141 3.57 12.09 -14.91
C ALA A 141 4.74 12.22 -15.92
N GLU A 142 5.87 12.80 -15.49
CA GLU A 142 7.03 13.03 -16.36
C GLU A 142 7.72 11.71 -16.78
N CYS A 143 7.72 10.72 -15.91
CA CYS A 143 8.34 9.41 -16.19
C CYS A 143 7.35 8.40 -16.79
N GLY A 144 6.06 8.73 -16.90
CA GLY A 144 5.04 7.83 -17.45
C GLY A 144 4.74 6.62 -16.56
N ALA A 145 4.94 6.73 -15.25
CA ALA A 145 4.62 5.66 -14.32
C ALA A 145 3.10 5.50 -14.16
N GLU A 146 2.65 4.25 -14.06
CA GLU A 146 1.25 3.94 -13.76
C GLU A 146 1.06 3.75 -12.25
N LEU A 147 0.44 4.73 -11.59
CA LEU A 147 0.23 4.70 -10.14
C LEU A 147 -1.12 4.09 -9.78
N PHE A 148 -1.09 2.99 -9.02
CA PHE A 148 -2.28 2.28 -8.51
C PHE A 148 -2.32 2.36 -6.98
N PRO A 149 -3.34 2.98 -6.38
CA PRO A 149 -3.48 3.01 -4.93
C PRO A 149 -3.93 1.65 -4.39
N VAL A 150 -3.20 1.13 -3.41
CA VAL A 150 -3.51 -0.17 -2.76
C VAL A 150 -4.31 0.02 -1.47
N ASP A 151 -4.27 1.19 -0.85
CA ASP A 151 -5.11 1.49 0.31
C ASP A 151 -6.60 1.35 -0.05
N SER A 152 -7.41 0.71 0.81
CA SER A 152 -8.78 0.28 0.46
C SER A 152 -9.66 1.42 -0.01
N GLU A 153 -9.64 2.52 0.72
CA GLU A 153 -10.45 3.68 0.42
C GLU A 153 -10.07 4.32 -0.93
N HIS A 154 -8.76 4.42 -1.19
CA HIS A 154 -8.26 4.99 -2.44
C HIS A 154 -8.45 4.03 -3.62
N SER A 155 -8.28 2.73 -3.39
CA SER A 155 -8.61 1.70 -4.39
C SER A 155 -10.08 1.79 -4.79
N ALA A 156 -10.98 1.96 -3.83
CA ALA A 156 -12.41 2.13 -4.08
C ALA A 156 -12.71 3.38 -4.92
N VAL A 157 -12.13 4.53 -4.54
CA VAL A 157 -12.25 5.77 -5.31
C VAL A 157 -11.72 5.60 -6.74
N PHE A 158 -10.54 4.99 -6.87
CA PHE A 158 -9.91 4.71 -8.17
C PHE A 158 -10.85 3.91 -9.09
N GLN A 159 -11.47 2.85 -8.58
CA GLN A 159 -12.42 2.02 -9.33
C GLN A 159 -13.70 2.79 -9.70
N CYS A 160 -14.26 3.57 -8.77
CA CYS A 160 -15.42 4.40 -9.04
C CYS A 160 -15.14 5.45 -10.12
N LEU A 161 -13.97 6.08 -10.07
CA LEU A 161 -13.55 7.10 -11.05
C LEU A 161 -13.16 6.47 -12.41
N ALA A 162 -12.66 5.25 -12.46
CA ALA A 162 -12.27 4.59 -13.70
C ALA A 162 -13.45 4.41 -14.66
N ALA A 163 -14.65 4.20 -14.13
CA ALA A 163 -15.88 4.07 -14.92
C ALA A 163 -16.55 5.41 -15.27
N ALA A 164 -16.06 6.54 -14.74
CA ALA A 164 -16.68 7.84 -14.90
C ALA A 164 -16.15 8.61 -16.12
N ASP A 165 -17.01 9.38 -16.76
CA ASP A 165 -16.61 10.36 -17.78
C ASP A 165 -15.60 11.37 -17.18
N PRO A 166 -14.51 11.72 -17.88
CA PRO A 166 -13.54 12.69 -17.40
C PRO A 166 -14.13 14.06 -17.02
N ASN A 167 -15.16 14.52 -17.75
CA ASN A 167 -15.84 15.78 -17.42
C ASN A 167 -16.69 15.66 -16.16
N ALA A 168 -17.27 14.51 -15.89
CA ALA A 168 -18.02 14.26 -14.66
C ALA A 168 -17.10 14.22 -13.43
N ARG A 169 -15.87 13.72 -13.57
CA ARG A 169 -14.87 13.69 -12.47
C ARG A 169 -14.60 15.10 -11.91
N SER A 170 -14.40 16.08 -12.79
CA SER A 170 -14.06 17.45 -12.39
C SER A 170 -15.13 18.13 -11.52
N ARG A 171 -16.36 17.60 -11.48
CA ARG A 171 -17.51 18.14 -10.75
C ARG A 171 -18.05 17.19 -9.69
N SER A 172 -17.39 16.04 -9.49
CA SER A 172 -17.78 15.06 -8.48
C SER A 172 -17.19 15.38 -7.10
N ARG A 173 -17.62 14.65 -6.09
CA ARG A 173 -17.12 14.66 -4.71
C ARG A 173 -16.69 13.27 -4.32
N ILE A 174 -15.58 13.16 -3.62
CA ILE A 174 -15.11 11.92 -3.00
C ILE A 174 -15.71 11.81 -1.60
N ILE A 175 -16.18 10.63 -1.23
CA ILE A 175 -16.67 10.32 0.12
C ILE A 175 -15.84 9.16 0.65
N LEU A 176 -14.85 9.47 1.48
CA LEU A 176 -14.02 8.47 2.14
C LEU A 176 -14.75 7.90 3.35
N THR A 177 -14.79 6.59 3.49
CA THR A 177 -15.34 5.95 4.68
C THR A 177 -14.26 5.76 5.75
N ALA A 178 -14.65 5.67 7.01
CA ALA A 178 -13.79 5.43 8.14
C ALA A 178 -14.45 4.48 9.13
N SER A 179 -13.69 3.54 9.75
CA SER A 179 -14.23 2.68 10.82
C SER A 179 -14.61 3.45 12.08
N GLY A 180 -13.99 4.62 12.29
CA GLY A 180 -14.15 5.45 13.48
C GLY A 180 -13.20 5.09 14.62
N GLY A 181 -12.37 4.06 14.47
CA GLY A 181 -11.36 3.65 15.45
C GLY A 181 -11.93 3.10 16.76
N PRO A 182 -11.03 2.74 17.72
CA PRO A 182 -11.42 2.10 19.00
C PRO A 182 -12.12 3.03 20.00
N PHE A 183 -12.05 4.34 19.78
CA PHE A 183 -12.63 5.31 20.74
C PHE A 183 -13.94 5.93 20.22
N ARG A 184 -14.47 5.44 19.13
CA ARG A 184 -15.75 5.88 18.60
C ARG A 184 -16.86 5.76 19.67
N GLY A 185 -17.64 6.82 19.86
CA GLY A 185 -18.73 6.90 20.84
C GLY A 185 -18.31 7.17 22.27
N ARG A 186 -17.01 7.29 22.59
CA ARG A 186 -16.58 7.72 23.93
C ARG A 186 -16.89 9.19 24.15
N LYS A 187 -17.41 9.51 25.33
CA LYS A 187 -17.74 10.88 25.74
C LYS A 187 -16.54 11.65 26.32
N THR A 188 -15.54 10.94 26.81
CA THR A 188 -14.30 11.51 27.37
C THR A 188 -13.07 10.73 26.87
N LEU A 189 -11.95 11.43 26.75
CA LEU A 189 -10.64 10.85 26.41
C LEU A 189 -9.82 10.51 27.67
N GLU A 190 -10.34 10.81 28.88
CA GLU A 190 -9.67 10.46 30.11
C GLU A 190 -9.42 8.95 30.24
N GLY A 191 -8.27 8.60 30.80
CA GLY A 191 -7.87 7.22 31.01
C GLY A 191 -7.53 6.41 29.75
N ILE A 192 -7.44 7.06 28.58
CA ILE A 192 -6.92 6.39 27.38
C ILE A 192 -5.42 6.13 27.55
N THR A 193 -5.03 4.89 27.25
CA THR A 193 -3.63 4.46 27.28
C THR A 193 -3.13 4.09 25.88
N PRO A 194 -1.80 4.10 25.62
CA PRO A 194 -1.24 3.62 24.36
C PRO A 194 -1.65 2.17 24.02
N ALA A 195 -1.78 1.31 25.04
CA ALA A 195 -2.21 -0.06 24.87
C ALA A 195 -3.67 -0.18 24.38
N MET A 196 -4.52 0.79 24.70
CA MET A 196 -5.89 0.86 24.18
C MET A 196 -5.90 1.38 22.73
N ALA A 197 -5.05 2.34 22.40
CA ALA A 197 -4.98 2.93 21.07
C ALA A 197 -4.52 1.92 19.99
N VAL A 198 -3.71 0.93 20.34
CA VAL A 198 -3.25 -0.10 19.40
C VAL A 198 -4.24 -1.25 19.23
N LYS A 199 -5.36 -1.28 19.95
CA LYS A 199 -6.39 -2.31 19.85
C LYS A 199 -7.52 -1.85 18.92
N HIS A 200 -7.35 -2.11 17.61
CA HIS A 200 -8.45 -1.82 16.67
C HIS A 200 -9.59 -2.82 16.86
N PRO A 201 -10.89 -2.38 16.81
CA PRO A 201 -12.04 -3.26 17.09
C PRO A 201 -12.25 -4.37 16.03
N LYS A 202 -11.80 -4.17 14.79
CA LYS A 202 -12.02 -5.10 13.68
C LYS A 202 -10.76 -5.79 13.18
N TRP A 203 -9.62 -5.08 13.11
CA TRP A 203 -8.41 -5.56 12.44
C TRP A 203 -7.22 -5.67 13.37
N SER A 204 -6.41 -6.70 13.13
CA SER A 204 -5.06 -6.80 13.69
C SER A 204 -4.08 -6.12 12.73
N MET A 205 -3.79 -4.86 13.00
CA MET A 205 -2.92 -4.02 12.16
C MET A 205 -1.58 -3.72 12.83
N GLY A 206 -0.65 -3.14 12.08
CA GLY A 206 0.58 -2.60 12.63
C GLY A 206 0.31 -1.50 13.68
N ARG A 207 1.23 -1.32 14.65
CA ARG A 207 1.05 -0.38 15.76
C ARG A 207 0.83 1.06 15.30
N LYS A 208 1.57 1.52 14.27
CA LYS A 208 1.44 2.89 13.76
C LYS A 208 0.03 3.14 13.23
N ILE A 209 -0.43 2.35 12.28
CA ILE A 209 -1.76 2.55 11.68
C ILE A 209 -2.90 2.37 12.69
N SER A 210 -2.73 1.53 13.73
CA SER A 210 -3.72 1.39 14.80
C SER A 210 -3.86 2.67 15.61
N VAL A 211 -2.75 3.34 15.95
CA VAL A 211 -2.76 4.64 16.63
C VAL A 211 -3.32 5.73 15.74
N ASP A 212 -2.94 5.75 14.47
CA ASP A 212 -3.45 6.72 13.48
C ASP A 212 -4.97 6.55 13.30
N SER A 213 -5.48 5.33 13.30
CA SER A 213 -6.93 5.05 13.27
C SER A 213 -7.61 5.52 14.57
N ALA A 214 -7.00 5.27 15.72
CA ALA A 214 -7.53 5.66 17.02
C ALA A 214 -7.69 7.18 17.19
N THR A 215 -6.86 7.96 16.53
CA THR A 215 -6.85 9.43 16.56
C THR A 215 -7.55 10.06 15.34
N LEU A 216 -8.02 9.26 14.38
CA LEU A 216 -8.46 9.67 13.05
C LEU A 216 -7.36 10.34 12.20
N MET A 217 -6.10 10.33 12.64
CA MET A 217 -4.98 10.83 11.85
C MET A 217 -4.83 10.02 10.55
N ASN A 218 -5.09 8.70 10.59
CA ASN A 218 -5.10 7.88 9.38
C ASN A 218 -6.04 8.47 8.32
N LYS A 219 -7.26 8.87 8.71
CA LYS A 219 -8.21 9.47 7.79
C LYS A 219 -7.78 10.87 7.32
N GLY A 220 -7.11 11.65 8.18
CA GLY A 220 -6.50 12.93 7.77
C GLY A 220 -5.41 12.72 6.71
N LEU A 221 -4.53 11.72 6.87
CA LEU A 221 -3.53 11.37 5.87
C LEU A 221 -4.18 10.91 4.56
N GLU A 222 -5.27 10.16 4.63
CA GLU A 222 -6.02 9.67 3.48
C GLU A 222 -6.73 10.80 2.72
N VAL A 223 -7.22 11.84 3.38
CA VAL A 223 -7.76 13.04 2.70
C VAL A 223 -6.66 13.72 1.88
N ILE A 224 -5.46 13.91 2.46
CA ILE A 224 -4.32 14.50 1.77
C ILE A 224 -3.90 13.61 0.59
N GLU A 225 -3.84 12.30 0.80
CA GLU A 225 -3.50 11.32 -0.24
C GLU A 225 -4.51 11.35 -1.39
N ALA A 226 -5.82 11.34 -1.09
CA ALA A 226 -6.87 11.42 -2.11
C ALA A 226 -6.80 12.71 -2.91
N SER A 227 -6.50 13.85 -2.27
CA SER A 227 -6.33 15.13 -2.94
C SER A 227 -5.23 15.07 -4.00
N TRP A 228 -4.08 14.48 -3.68
CA TRP A 228 -2.97 14.33 -4.63
C TRP A 228 -3.23 13.26 -5.70
N LEU A 229 -3.72 12.07 -5.30
CA LEU A 229 -3.89 10.94 -6.24
C LEU A 229 -4.94 11.22 -7.31
N PHE A 230 -6.00 11.93 -6.96
CA PHE A 230 -7.15 12.12 -7.84
C PHE A 230 -7.32 13.55 -8.34
N ASP A 231 -6.43 14.46 -7.93
CA ASP A 231 -6.50 15.90 -8.26
C ASP A 231 -7.83 16.54 -7.81
N PHE A 232 -8.21 16.27 -6.55
CA PHE A 232 -9.39 16.85 -5.92
C PHE A 232 -8.98 17.86 -4.85
N PRO A 233 -9.58 19.08 -4.84
CA PRO A 233 -9.41 19.98 -3.72
C PRO A 233 -10.09 19.41 -2.46
N GLU A 234 -9.52 19.73 -1.28
CA GLU A 234 -9.95 19.13 0.00
C GLU A 234 -11.42 19.42 0.33
N ASP A 235 -11.98 20.54 -0.12
CA ASP A 235 -13.39 20.93 0.07
C ASP A 235 -14.37 20.06 -0.71
N ARG A 236 -13.87 19.18 -1.60
CA ARG A 236 -14.63 18.17 -2.32
C ARG A 236 -14.34 16.74 -1.86
N ILE A 237 -13.72 16.58 -0.72
CA ILE A 237 -13.45 15.29 -0.09
C ILE A 237 -14.15 15.24 1.26
N ASP A 238 -15.23 14.49 1.33
CA ASP A 238 -15.99 14.29 2.55
C ASP A 238 -15.53 13.02 3.29
N VAL A 239 -15.72 12.97 4.60
CA VAL A 239 -15.43 11.79 5.42
C VAL A 239 -16.68 11.34 6.15
N VAL A 240 -17.03 10.06 6.03
CA VAL A 240 -18.17 9.44 6.70
C VAL A 240 -17.71 8.27 7.56
N VAL A 241 -18.11 8.25 8.82
CA VAL A 241 -17.83 7.12 9.70
C VAL A 241 -18.81 6.00 9.40
N HIS A 242 -18.27 4.87 8.91
CA HIS A 242 -18.99 3.66 8.54
C HIS A 242 -18.40 2.45 9.28
N PRO A 243 -18.89 2.16 10.49
CA PRO A 243 -18.28 1.13 11.36
C PRO A 243 -18.31 -0.29 10.81
N GLU A 244 -19.29 -0.58 9.97
CA GLU A 244 -19.45 -1.88 9.30
C GLU A 244 -18.33 -2.15 8.31
N SER A 245 -17.75 -1.08 7.73
CA SER A 245 -16.65 -1.14 6.76
C SER A 245 -16.91 -2.08 5.56
N VAL A 246 -18.16 -2.14 5.12
CA VAL A 246 -18.57 -2.86 3.92
C VAL A 246 -18.42 -1.97 2.68
N ILE A 247 -18.74 -0.67 2.83
CA ILE A 247 -18.48 0.33 1.81
C ILE A 247 -17.11 0.91 2.07
N HIS A 248 -16.20 0.77 1.11
CA HIS A 248 -14.82 1.23 1.24
C HIS A 248 -14.66 2.70 0.89
N SER A 249 -15.33 3.20 -0.15
CA SER A 249 -15.50 4.63 -0.45
C SER A 249 -16.56 4.82 -1.53
N MET A 250 -16.91 6.07 -1.79
CA MET A 250 -17.91 6.45 -2.78
C MET A 250 -17.46 7.68 -3.57
N VAL A 251 -18.05 7.87 -4.75
CA VAL A 251 -17.96 9.09 -5.55
C VAL A 251 -19.37 9.56 -5.87
N ALA A 252 -19.72 10.79 -5.47
CA ALA A 252 -20.98 11.44 -5.77
C ALA A 252 -20.81 12.39 -6.97
N PHE A 253 -21.63 12.23 -7.99
CA PHE A 253 -21.61 13.00 -9.21
C PHE A 253 -22.62 14.15 -9.18
N GLU A 254 -22.45 15.15 -10.06
CA GLU A 254 -23.29 16.36 -10.13
C GLU A 254 -24.75 16.04 -10.47
N ASP A 255 -25.01 14.99 -11.22
CA ASP A 255 -26.36 14.52 -11.58
C ASP A 255 -27.11 13.83 -10.44
N GLY A 256 -26.47 13.71 -9.26
CA GLY A 256 -27.00 13.02 -8.09
C GLY A 256 -26.72 11.52 -8.03
N ALA A 257 -26.06 10.95 -9.06
CA ALA A 257 -25.62 9.56 -8.99
C ALA A 257 -24.50 9.39 -7.96
N VAL A 258 -24.49 8.23 -7.28
CA VAL A 258 -23.42 7.85 -6.35
C VAL A 258 -22.92 6.48 -6.75
N MET A 259 -21.63 6.38 -7.03
CA MET A 259 -20.92 5.09 -7.20
C MET A 259 -20.23 4.73 -5.91
N ALA A 260 -20.34 3.46 -5.50
CA ALA A 260 -19.70 2.93 -4.29
C ALA A 260 -19.00 1.61 -4.61
N GLU A 261 -17.84 1.42 -4.03
CA GLU A 261 -17.19 0.11 -4.01
C GLU A 261 -17.48 -0.57 -2.68
N LEU A 262 -17.91 -1.82 -2.76
CA LEU A 262 -18.27 -2.65 -1.62
C LEU A 262 -17.47 -3.95 -1.65
N GLY A 263 -16.97 -4.35 -0.50
CA GLY A 263 -16.24 -5.60 -0.37
C GLY A 263 -16.20 -6.10 1.07
N ASP A 264 -15.66 -7.29 1.25
CA ASP A 264 -15.32 -7.76 2.58
C ASP A 264 -14.26 -6.87 3.21
N PRO A 265 -14.30 -6.62 4.52
CA PRO A 265 -13.38 -5.69 5.19
C PRO A 265 -11.88 -5.98 5.02
N ASP A 266 -11.50 -7.12 4.45
CA ASP A 266 -10.09 -7.56 4.30
C ASP A 266 -9.66 -7.79 2.84
N THR A 267 -10.27 -7.12 1.87
CA THR A 267 -10.03 -7.37 0.42
C THR A 267 -8.94 -6.52 -0.23
N VAL A 268 -8.28 -5.65 0.50
CA VAL A 268 -7.39 -4.59 -0.02
C VAL A 268 -6.33 -5.06 -1.00
N SER A 269 -5.70 -6.20 -0.74
CA SER A 269 -4.58 -6.67 -1.57
C SER A 269 -5.02 -7.45 -2.82
N TYR A 270 -6.28 -7.86 -2.89
CA TYR A 270 -6.76 -8.71 -3.99
C TYR A 270 -7.10 -7.90 -5.24
N THR A 271 -7.59 -6.69 -5.08
CA THR A 271 -8.18 -5.91 -6.17
C THR A 271 -7.19 -5.64 -7.30
N HIS A 272 -6.04 -5.03 -7.02
CA HIS A 272 -5.09 -4.64 -8.07
C HIS A 272 -4.21 -5.77 -8.62
N LEU A 273 -4.06 -6.86 -7.85
CA LEU A 273 -3.29 -8.03 -8.29
C LEU A 273 -4.14 -9.02 -9.11
N THR A 274 -5.48 -8.91 -9.02
CA THR A 274 -6.39 -9.87 -9.68
C THR A 274 -7.26 -9.26 -10.76
N LEU A 275 -7.56 -7.97 -10.71
CA LEU A 275 -8.35 -7.33 -11.77
C LEU A 275 -7.60 -7.32 -13.10
N PRO A 276 -8.28 -7.60 -14.21
CA PRO A 276 -7.74 -7.35 -15.54
C PRO A 276 -7.59 -5.84 -15.74
N THR A 277 -6.39 -5.42 -16.02
CA THR A 277 -6.05 -4.03 -16.39
C THR A 277 -6.01 -3.91 -17.90
#